data_504bf80a0f09d656c279bb0cc98c2704
#
_entry.id   504bf80a0f09d656c279bb0cc98c2704
#
_cell.length_a   1.000
_cell.length_b   1.000
_cell.length_c   1.000
_cell.angle_alpha   90.00
_cell.angle_beta   90.00
_cell.angle_gamma   90.00
#
_symmetry.space_group_name_H-M   'P 1'
#
loop_
_entity.id
_entity.type
_entity.pdbx_description
1 polymer ?
#
loop_
_entity_poly.entity_id
_entity_poly.type
_entity_poly.pdbx_seq_one_letter_code
_entity_poly.pdbx_strand_id
1 'polypeptide(L)'
;GSTPDWWHASANEKPGVGLYDDRFTFHLVGYKYDLLTNDTIYVHNSLGSTFPGAFENLYDWTAPFDNMPNESWDLTTDSVLTLSNGAPMGFYTGVSEFEITQLNDTSMIVKYGHHDGTLAWFARYVPEGFVTTCP
;
A
#
# COMPACT_ATOMS: atom_id res chain seq x y z
N GLY A 1 -11.60 -13.42 6.13
CA GLY A 1 -12.83 -12.67 5.93
C GLY A 1 -12.69 -11.52 4.98
N SER A 2 -13.78 -10.93 4.59
CA SER A 2 -13.78 -9.79 3.65
C SER A 2 -13.70 -8.45 4.36
N THR A 3 -13.68 -8.42 5.67
CA THR A 3 -13.59 -7.20 6.48
C THR A 3 -12.42 -7.31 7.47
N PRO A 4 -11.80 -6.19 7.83
CA PRO A 4 -10.76 -6.20 8.86
C PRO A 4 -11.41 -6.43 10.23
N ASP A 5 -11.23 -7.61 10.77
CA ASP A 5 -11.89 -8.04 11.99
C ASP A 5 -10.94 -8.27 13.17
N TRP A 6 -9.64 -8.02 12.98
CA TRP A 6 -8.65 -8.21 14.02
C TRP A 6 -8.11 -6.88 14.56
N TRP A 7 -7.63 -6.01 13.70
CA TRP A 7 -7.10 -4.70 14.07
C TRP A 7 -7.16 -3.75 12.89
N HIS A 8 -7.34 -2.47 13.16
CA HIS A 8 -7.26 -1.43 12.14
C HIS A 8 -6.66 -0.16 12.74
N ALA A 9 -6.01 0.63 11.92
CA ALA A 9 -5.53 1.95 12.29
C ALA A 9 -6.62 2.98 12.02
N SER A 10 -6.87 3.84 12.98
CA SER A 10 -7.72 5.01 12.78
C SER A 10 -7.03 6.01 11.87
N ALA A 11 -7.77 6.97 11.37
CA ALA A 11 -7.19 8.01 10.52
C ALA A 11 -6.05 8.72 11.27
N ASN A 12 -4.87 8.79 10.63
CA ASN A 12 -3.66 9.41 11.18
C ASN A 12 -3.18 8.82 12.51
N GLU A 13 -3.53 7.58 12.81
CA GLU A 13 -3.12 6.93 14.06
C GLU A 13 -1.61 6.69 14.12
N LYS A 14 -0.95 6.58 12.98
CA LYS A 14 0.51 6.34 12.91
C LYS A 14 1.23 7.51 12.23
N PRO A 15 1.26 8.69 12.86
CA PRO A 15 1.95 9.83 12.25
C PRO A 15 3.46 9.61 12.20
N GLY A 16 4.11 10.13 11.17
CA GLY A 16 5.56 10.07 11.05
C GLY A 16 6.11 8.76 10.48
N VAL A 17 5.26 7.78 10.17
CA VAL A 17 5.70 6.59 9.44
C VAL A 17 5.69 6.86 7.94
N GLY A 18 6.43 6.07 7.18
CA GLY A 18 6.51 6.22 5.71
C GLY A 18 5.30 5.67 4.98
N LEU A 19 4.10 6.01 5.41
CA LEU A 19 2.86 5.47 4.86
C LEU A 19 1.92 6.53 4.29
N TYR A 20 1.67 7.60 5.05
CA TYR A 20 0.63 8.56 4.69
C TYR A 20 1.04 9.55 3.61
N ASP A 21 2.31 9.66 3.30
CA ASP A 21 2.84 10.57 2.28
C ASP A 21 3.12 9.87 0.95
N ASP A 22 2.81 8.57 0.83
CA ASP A 22 2.92 7.87 -0.43
C ASP A 22 1.81 8.32 -1.39
N ARG A 23 2.15 8.36 -2.67
CA ARG A 23 1.21 8.72 -3.74
C ARG A 23 1.29 7.68 -4.85
N PHE A 24 0.13 7.30 -5.36
CA PHE A 24 0.00 6.23 -6.35
C PHE A 24 -0.76 6.77 -7.55
N THR A 25 -0.17 6.65 -8.74
CA THR A 25 -0.82 7.10 -9.97
C THR A 25 -0.95 5.94 -10.94
N PHE A 26 -2.18 5.68 -11.38
CA PHE A 26 -2.48 4.68 -12.39
C PHE A 26 -2.81 5.39 -13.70
N HIS A 27 -2.02 5.13 -14.73
CA HIS A 27 -2.26 5.70 -16.06
C HIS A 27 -2.99 4.67 -16.91
N LEU A 28 -4.13 5.05 -17.46
CA LEU A 28 -4.89 4.17 -18.33
C LEU A 28 -4.17 3.92 -19.65
N VAL A 29 -3.54 4.97 -20.20
CA VAL A 29 -2.78 4.84 -21.44
C VAL A 29 -1.46 4.14 -21.12
N GLY A 30 -1.23 2.97 -21.75
CA GLY A 30 -0.02 2.19 -21.57
C GLY A 30 0.03 1.39 -20.27
N TYR A 31 -1.02 1.44 -19.43
CA TYR A 31 -1.10 0.69 -18.17
C TYR A 31 0.13 0.92 -17.28
N LYS A 32 0.47 2.19 -17.06
CA LYS A 32 1.62 2.58 -16.25
C LYS A 32 1.20 2.91 -14.83
N TYR A 33 2.12 2.65 -13.91
CA TYR A 33 1.96 2.91 -12.47
C TYR A 33 3.16 3.69 -11.97
N ASP A 34 2.90 4.79 -11.26
CA ASP A 34 3.94 5.58 -10.61
C ASP A 34 3.73 5.59 -9.11
N LEU A 35 4.79 5.27 -8.36
CA LEU A 35 4.83 5.34 -6.91
C LEU A 35 5.76 6.47 -6.49
N LEU A 36 5.23 7.42 -5.73
CA LEU A 36 6.01 8.46 -5.05
C LEU A 36 6.03 8.14 -3.55
N THR A 37 7.21 7.93 -3.00
CA THR A 37 7.38 7.48 -1.62
C THR A 37 7.81 8.58 -0.65
N ASN A 38 8.19 9.75 -1.16
CA ASN A 38 8.81 10.79 -0.35
C ASN A 38 9.97 10.22 0.51
N ASP A 39 10.81 9.41 -0.15
CA ASP A 39 12.04 8.78 0.36
C ASP A 39 11.87 7.59 1.30
N THR A 40 10.67 7.32 1.81
CA THR A 40 10.48 6.17 2.71
C THR A 40 9.16 5.45 2.45
N ILE A 41 9.12 4.16 2.83
CA ILE A 41 7.88 3.38 2.91
C ILE A 41 7.75 2.75 4.28
N TYR A 42 6.54 2.29 4.62
CA TYR A 42 6.27 1.53 5.83
C TYR A 42 6.28 0.04 5.51
N VAL A 43 7.01 -0.74 6.30
CA VAL A 43 7.31 -2.15 6.02
C VAL A 43 6.89 -3.00 7.21
N HIS A 44 6.29 -4.14 6.94
CA HIS A 44 5.94 -5.10 8.00
C HIS A 44 7.20 -5.50 8.78
N ASN A 45 7.07 -5.64 10.09
CA ASN A 45 8.22 -5.88 10.97
C ASN A 45 9.05 -7.12 10.59
N SER A 46 8.44 -8.14 10.03
CA SER A 46 9.17 -9.34 9.61
C SER A 46 10.13 -9.11 8.44
N LEU A 47 9.97 -8.00 7.72
CA LEU A 47 10.79 -7.66 6.55
C LEU A 47 11.72 -6.48 6.80
N GLY A 48 11.60 -5.81 7.95
CA GLY A 48 12.36 -4.60 8.23
C GLY A 48 13.86 -4.78 8.12
N SER A 49 14.40 -5.88 8.61
CA SER A 49 15.83 -6.15 8.59
C SER A 49 16.38 -6.40 7.18
N THR A 50 15.53 -6.62 6.18
CA THR A 50 15.97 -6.84 4.80
C THR A 50 16.20 -5.52 4.04
N PHE A 51 15.81 -4.39 4.63
CA PHE A 51 15.95 -3.08 4.00
C PHE A 51 17.09 -2.30 4.66
N PRO A 52 18.16 -1.96 3.91
CA PRO A 52 19.24 -1.14 4.46
C PRO A 52 18.72 0.21 4.95
N GLY A 53 19.13 0.60 6.16
CA GLY A 53 18.73 1.87 6.74
C GLY A 53 17.34 1.89 7.37
N ALA A 54 16.62 0.78 7.39
CA ALA A 54 15.32 0.72 8.02
C ALA A 54 15.43 0.78 9.55
N PHE A 55 14.40 1.32 10.19
CA PHE A 55 14.34 1.39 11.65
C PHE A 55 12.90 1.13 12.12
N GLU A 56 12.78 0.56 13.31
CA GLU A 56 11.48 0.33 13.94
C GLU A 56 10.78 1.65 14.23
N ASN A 57 9.50 1.71 13.86
CA ASN A 57 8.71 2.91 14.01
C ASN A 57 7.24 2.51 14.22
N LEU A 58 6.75 2.65 15.44
CA LEU A 58 5.37 2.30 15.80
C LEU A 58 5.00 0.86 15.43
N TYR A 59 5.78 -0.10 15.93
CA TYR A 59 5.63 -1.55 15.79
C TYR A 59 6.20 -2.11 14.48
N ASP A 60 5.84 -1.53 13.35
CA ASP A 60 6.44 -1.90 12.06
C ASP A 60 7.63 -0.99 11.75
N TRP A 61 8.21 -1.06 10.57
CA TRP A 61 9.46 -0.40 10.26
C TRP A 61 9.27 0.65 9.18
N THR A 62 9.96 1.76 9.29
CA THR A 62 10.11 2.75 8.22
C THR A 62 11.42 2.49 7.52
N ALA A 63 11.40 2.38 6.21
CA ALA A 63 12.58 2.05 5.41
C ALA A 63 12.79 3.08 4.30
N PRO A 64 14.04 3.45 4.01
CA PRO A 64 14.35 4.21 2.81
C PRO A 64 13.90 3.46 1.57
N PHE A 65 13.24 4.15 0.66
CA PHE A 65 12.73 3.52 -0.55
C PHE A 65 12.58 4.57 -1.65
N ASP A 66 13.16 4.29 -2.80
CA ASP A 66 13.11 5.20 -3.94
C ASP A 66 11.74 5.17 -4.60
N ASN A 67 11.40 6.26 -5.28
CA ASN A 67 10.23 6.28 -6.15
C ASN A 67 10.34 5.19 -7.22
N MET A 68 9.20 4.67 -7.64
CA MET A 68 9.14 3.70 -8.73
C MET A 68 8.26 4.26 -9.86
N PRO A 69 8.84 5.07 -10.76
CA PRO A 69 8.10 5.60 -11.91
C PRO A 69 8.06 4.59 -13.04
N ASN A 70 7.03 4.68 -13.88
CA ASN A 70 6.89 3.89 -15.09
C ASN A 70 6.83 2.38 -14.90
N GLU A 71 6.35 1.93 -13.75
CA GLU A 71 6.01 0.53 -13.56
C GLU A 71 4.77 0.19 -14.38
N SER A 72 4.40 -1.07 -14.40
CA SER A 72 3.21 -1.52 -15.11
C SER A 72 2.18 -2.05 -14.13
N TRP A 73 0.90 -1.88 -14.48
CA TRP A 73 -0.18 -2.52 -13.73
C TRP A 73 -1.04 -3.36 -14.65
N ASP A 74 -1.63 -4.40 -14.09
CA ASP A 74 -2.59 -5.26 -14.77
C ASP A 74 -3.75 -5.54 -13.82
N LEU A 75 -4.94 -5.67 -14.38
CA LEU A 75 -6.15 -5.95 -13.60
C LEU A 75 -6.85 -7.15 -14.22
N THR A 76 -7.01 -8.21 -13.43
CA THR A 76 -7.70 -9.41 -13.89
C THR A 76 -9.21 -9.24 -13.80
N THR A 77 -9.96 -10.19 -14.41
CA THR A 77 -11.42 -10.20 -14.34
C THR A 77 -11.92 -10.44 -12.91
N ASP A 78 -11.10 -10.99 -12.04
CA ASP A 78 -11.43 -11.22 -10.63
C ASP A 78 -11.06 -10.02 -9.74
N SER A 79 -10.79 -8.87 -10.35
CA SER A 79 -10.41 -7.64 -9.64
C SER A 79 -9.10 -7.76 -8.87
N VAL A 80 -8.16 -8.53 -9.37
CA VAL A 80 -6.81 -8.62 -8.80
C VAL A 80 -5.89 -7.66 -9.58
N LEU A 81 -5.35 -6.69 -8.85
CA LEU A 81 -4.37 -5.73 -9.37
C LEU A 81 -2.97 -6.30 -9.15
N THR A 82 -2.17 -6.36 -10.21
CA THR A 82 -0.78 -6.80 -10.15
C THR A 82 0.12 -5.66 -10.61
N LEU A 83 1.19 -5.41 -9.86
CA LEU A 83 2.18 -4.37 -10.16
C LEU A 83 3.51 -5.02 -10.52
N SER A 84 4.22 -4.43 -11.48
CA SER A 84 5.50 -4.95 -11.93
C SER A 84 6.63 -4.68 -10.92
N ASN A 85 7.69 -5.47 -11.01
CA ASN A 85 8.93 -5.33 -10.25
C ASN A 85 8.73 -5.26 -8.73
N GLY A 86 7.72 -5.94 -8.21
CA GLY A 86 7.48 -5.99 -6.78
C GLY A 86 6.98 -4.67 -6.18
N ALA A 87 6.45 -3.76 -6.99
CA ALA A 87 5.99 -2.45 -6.52
C ALA A 87 4.90 -2.60 -5.45
N PRO A 88 5.02 -1.87 -4.34
CA PRO A 88 4.02 -1.91 -3.28
C PRO A 88 2.92 -0.87 -3.49
N MET A 89 1.87 -0.98 -2.67
CA MET A 89 0.77 -0.03 -2.58
C MET A 89 0.71 0.59 -1.17
N GLY A 90 1.84 1.03 -0.66
CA GLY A 90 1.95 1.65 0.66
C GLY A 90 2.60 0.73 1.67
N PHE A 91 1.82 0.04 2.50
CA PHE A 91 2.36 -0.89 3.49
C PHE A 91 2.94 -2.12 2.81
N TYR A 92 4.25 -2.30 2.93
CA TYR A 92 4.96 -3.38 2.24
C TYR A 92 4.92 -4.66 3.08
N THR A 93 4.32 -5.70 2.52
CA THR A 93 4.21 -7.02 3.15
C THR A 93 4.82 -8.14 2.33
N GLY A 94 5.58 -7.77 1.30
CA GLY A 94 6.27 -8.73 0.43
C GLY A 94 5.46 -9.21 -0.75
N VAL A 95 4.31 -8.58 -1.03
CA VAL A 95 3.46 -8.95 -2.17
C VAL A 95 3.28 -7.79 -3.12
N SER A 96 2.92 -8.11 -4.36
CA SER A 96 2.63 -7.12 -5.41
C SER A 96 1.31 -7.46 -6.14
N GLU A 97 0.45 -8.22 -5.48
CA GLU A 97 -0.90 -8.54 -5.94
C GLU A 97 -1.90 -8.09 -4.89
N PHE A 98 -2.93 -7.39 -5.32
CA PHE A 98 -3.90 -6.72 -4.44
C PHE A 98 -5.31 -6.99 -4.96
N GLU A 99 -6.19 -7.53 -4.12
CA GLU A 99 -7.59 -7.71 -4.48
C GLU A 99 -8.36 -6.41 -4.23
N ILE A 100 -8.96 -5.85 -5.27
CA ILE A 100 -9.78 -4.65 -5.14
C ILE A 100 -11.15 -5.10 -4.66
N THR A 101 -11.51 -4.73 -3.43
CA THR A 101 -12.78 -5.09 -2.82
C THR A 101 -13.82 -3.98 -2.93
N GLN A 102 -13.39 -2.75 -3.17
CA GLN A 102 -14.28 -1.62 -3.41
C GLN A 102 -13.57 -0.60 -4.29
N LEU A 103 -14.27 -0.04 -5.26
CA LEU A 103 -13.77 1.05 -6.10
C LEU A 103 -14.93 1.95 -6.49
N ASN A 104 -14.82 3.24 -6.14
CA ASN A 104 -15.75 4.27 -6.57
C ASN A 104 -15.00 5.61 -6.67
N ASP A 105 -15.72 6.71 -6.89
CA ASP A 105 -15.11 8.02 -7.12
C ASP A 105 -14.36 8.58 -5.91
N THR A 106 -14.62 8.07 -4.71
CA THR A 106 -14.07 8.64 -3.47
C THR A 106 -13.14 7.69 -2.73
N SER A 107 -13.13 6.40 -3.08
CA SER A 107 -12.25 5.46 -2.36
C SER A 107 -12.00 4.19 -3.16
N MET A 108 -10.84 3.60 -2.88
CA MET A 108 -10.49 2.25 -3.31
C MET A 108 -10.05 1.47 -2.08
N ILE A 109 -10.62 0.28 -1.88
CA ILE A 109 -10.21 -0.61 -0.81
C ILE A 109 -9.56 -1.84 -1.44
N VAL A 110 -8.36 -2.16 -1.00
CA VAL A 110 -7.66 -3.36 -1.43
C VAL A 110 -7.39 -4.28 -0.24
N LYS A 111 -7.42 -5.57 -0.53
CA LYS A 111 -7.00 -6.62 0.39
C LYS A 111 -5.74 -7.27 -0.17
N TYR A 112 -4.74 -7.44 0.66
CA TYR A 112 -3.49 -8.10 0.26
C TYR A 112 -2.92 -8.90 1.41
N GLY A 113 -2.15 -9.93 1.07
CA GLY A 113 -1.62 -10.86 2.05
C GLY A 113 -0.20 -10.53 2.48
N HIS A 114 0.27 -11.29 3.43
CA HIS A 114 1.67 -11.36 3.81
C HIS A 114 2.39 -12.36 2.88
N HIS A 115 3.68 -12.15 2.63
CA HIS A 115 4.45 -13.01 1.73
C HIS A 115 4.46 -14.50 2.15
N ASP A 116 4.22 -14.80 3.42
CA ASP A 116 4.14 -16.17 3.92
C ASP A 116 2.72 -16.74 3.94
N GLY A 117 1.73 -15.95 3.55
CA GLY A 117 0.34 -16.41 3.46
C GLY A 117 -0.44 -16.47 4.78
N THR A 118 0.15 -15.99 5.89
CA THR A 118 -0.47 -16.13 7.21
C THR A 118 -1.42 -15.01 7.60
N LEU A 119 -1.26 -13.81 7.02
CA LEU A 119 -2.02 -12.62 7.40
C LEU A 119 -2.55 -11.92 6.16
N ALA A 120 -3.55 -11.08 6.36
CA ALA A 120 -4.08 -10.22 5.33
C ALA A 120 -4.34 -8.84 5.89
N TRP A 121 -4.17 -7.82 5.06
CA TRP A 121 -4.43 -6.43 5.38
C TRP A 121 -5.45 -5.84 4.42
N PHE A 122 -6.18 -4.84 4.89
CA PHE A 122 -7.05 -4.02 4.08
C PHE A 122 -6.52 -2.59 4.14
N ALA A 123 -6.43 -1.95 2.99
CA ALA A 123 -6.03 -0.55 2.91
C ALA A 123 -7.05 0.24 2.10
N ARG A 124 -7.39 1.43 2.58
CA ARG A 124 -8.31 2.34 1.89
C ARG A 124 -7.51 3.51 1.35
N TYR A 125 -7.69 3.76 0.07
CA TYR A 125 -7.05 4.86 -0.64
C TYR A 125 -8.11 5.86 -1.08
N VAL A 126 -7.75 7.14 -1.07
CA VAL A 126 -8.63 8.21 -1.53
C VAL A 126 -7.89 9.05 -2.57
N PRO A 127 -8.61 9.73 -3.49
CA PRO A 127 -7.97 10.63 -4.43
C PRO A 127 -7.18 11.71 -3.70
N GLU A 128 -6.03 12.09 -4.27
CA GLU A 128 -5.22 13.17 -3.69
C GLU A 128 -6.06 14.46 -3.60
N GLY A 129 -5.97 15.11 -2.45
CA GLY A 129 -6.76 16.31 -2.18
C GLY A 129 -8.17 16.05 -1.67
N PHE A 130 -8.63 14.79 -1.65
CA PHE A 130 -9.92 14.44 -1.10
C PHE A 130 -9.84 14.45 0.43
N VAL A 131 -10.72 15.21 1.07
CA VAL A 131 -10.76 15.30 2.53
C VAL A 131 -11.89 14.42 3.03
N THR A 132 -11.51 13.40 3.84
CA THR A 132 -12.50 12.56 4.51
C THR A 132 -12.76 13.11 5.90
N THR A 133 -14.03 13.29 6.23
CA THR A 133 -14.41 13.54 7.63
C THR A 133 -14.60 12.18 8.26
N CYS A 134 -13.66 11.79 9.09
CA CYS A 134 -13.83 10.56 9.88
C CYS A 134 -14.71 10.84 11.06
N PRO A 135 -15.78 10.06 11.25
CA PRO A 135 -16.55 10.13 12.47
C PRO A 135 -15.72 9.65 13.65
#